data_88db97374c6cab8560474cacabbfbf0c
#
_entry.id   88db97374c6cab8560474cacabbfbf0c
#
_cell.length_a   1.000
_cell.length_b   1.000
_cell.length_c   1.000
_cell.angle_alpha   90.00
_cell.angle_beta   90.00
_cell.angle_gamma   90.00
#
_symmetry.space_group_name_H-M   'P 1'
#
loop_
_entity.id
_entity.type
_entity.pdbx_description
1 polymer ?
#
loop_
_entity_poly.entity_id
_entity_poly.type
_entity_poly.pdbx_seq_one_letter_code
_entity_poly.pdbx_strand_id
1 'polypeptide(L)'
;MKPISVSSVVACHVCPRRLYFDLGQERQQRESPRYTVCKQISYHLGHELHRERIWREILAVMPAADGEVRAFFDACMEACEAARWTAAVETDVPVASERLGIHGVVDKIFDGEPAFAITRSTDPPKAGVYNADRLRIACYAACVREALGREVEVGWVEYVPGGICRPCTPQPRDRRAALKAIGAAKKVLAGSVPNRPLKAPCESCPHSERCLTGIRPLSDLL
;
A
#
# COMPACT_ATOMS: atom_id res chain seq x y z
N MET A 1 18.39 7.60 12.94
CA MET A 1 17.62 8.13 11.77
C MET A 1 16.20 7.62 11.91
N LYS A 2 15.15 8.48 11.73
CA LYS A 2 13.77 8.01 11.83
C LYS A 2 13.50 6.89 10.80
N PRO A 3 12.81 5.81 11.17
CA PRO A 3 12.43 4.77 10.24
C PRO A 3 11.45 5.30 9.17
N ILE A 4 11.50 4.72 7.98
CA ILE A 4 10.72 5.16 6.82
C ILE A 4 9.50 4.26 6.66
N SER A 5 8.32 4.85 6.37
CA SER A 5 7.14 4.03 6.09
C SER A 5 7.29 3.23 4.79
N VAL A 6 6.81 1.99 4.78
CA VAL A 6 6.77 1.16 3.56
C VAL A 6 6.02 1.88 2.43
N SER A 7 4.96 2.64 2.75
CA SER A 7 4.25 3.47 1.77
C SER A 7 5.15 4.53 1.13
N SER A 8 6.02 5.18 1.90
CA SER A 8 7.01 6.15 1.38
C SER A 8 8.06 5.46 0.49
N VAL A 9 8.51 4.26 0.86
CA VAL A 9 9.43 3.46 0.03
C VAL A 9 8.79 3.12 -1.30
N VAL A 10 7.52 2.70 -1.31
CA VAL A 10 6.76 2.39 -2.54
C VAL A 10 6.54 3.65 -3.38
N ALA A 11 6.15 4.76 -2.76
CA ALA A 11 6.01 6.04 -3.46
C ALA A 11 7.32 6.48 -4.13
N CYS A 12 8.44 6.34 -3.42
CA CYS A 12 9.77 6.62 -3.95
C CYS A 12 10.15 5.69 -5.11
N HIS A 13 9.79 4.40 -5.04
CA HIS A 13 10.01 3.46 -6.13
C HIS A 13 9.26 3.84 -7.41
N VAL A 14 8.02 4.28 -7.27
CA VAL A 14 7.20 4.74 -8.40
C VAL A 14 7.75 6.06 -8.96
N CYS A 15 8.02 7.03 -8.09
CA CYS A 15 8.63 8.30 -8.45
C CYS A 15 9.28 8.96 -7.22
N PRO A 16 10.62 9.04 -7.14
CA PRO A 16 11.30 9.70 -6.02
C PRO A 16 10.88 11.16 -5.84
N ARG A 17 10.56 11.85 -6.94
CA ARG A 17 10.11 13.24 -6.93
C ARG A 17 8.72 13.40 -6.31
N ARG A 18 7.85 12.41 -6.47
CA ARG A 18 6.56 12.36 -5.76
C ARG A 18 6.76 12.32 -4.25
N LEU A 19 7.64 11.44 -3.76
CA LEU A 19 7.96 11.39 -2.34
C LEU A 19 8.49 12.75 -1.83
N TYR A 20 9.36 13.41 -2.60
CA TYR A 20 9.88 14.74 -2.24
C TYR A 20 8.76 15.78 -2.05
N PHE A 21 7.78 15.81 -2.95
CA PHE A 21 6.64 16.72 -2.83
C PHE A 21 5.68 16.33 -1.69
N ASP A 22 5.47 15.03 -1.47
CA ASP A 22 4.63 14.52 -0.38
C ASP A 22 5.17 14.93 1.01
N LEU A 23 6.50 15.07 1.16
CA LEU A 23 7.13 15.50 2.41
C LEU A 23 6.89 16.99 2.73
N GLY A 24 6.71 17.83 1.71
CA GLY A 24 6.47 19.26 1.85
C GLY A 24 5.00 19.65 2.09
N GLN A 25 4.11 18.68 2.19
CA GLN A 25 2.69 18.91 2.46
C GLN A 25 2.32 18.33 3.82
N GLU A 26 1.60 19.09 4.64
CA GLU A 26 0.89 18.49 5.77
C GLU A 26 -0.03 17.41 5.22
N ARG A 27 0.29 16.17 5.56
CA ARG A 27 -0.48 15.01 5.13
C ARG A 27 -1.87 15.06 5.75
N GLN A 28 -2.80 15.75 5.14
CA GLN A 28 -4.19 15.33 5.20
C GLN A 28 -4.28 14.03 4.37
N GLN A 29 -3.82 12.93 4.95
CA GLN A 29 -4.05 11.61 4.39
C GLN A 29 -5.54 11.27 4.59
N ARG A 30 -6.41 11.89 3.80
CA ARG A 30 -7.74 11.31 3.61
C ARG A 30 -7.52 10.08 2.74
N GLU A 31 -7.72 8.92 3.34
CA GLU A 31 -7.79 7.68 2.59
C GLU A 31 -8.84 7.84 1.49
N SER A 32 -8.56 7.30 0.30
CA SER A 32 -9.55 7.39 -0.76
C SER A 32 -10.80 6.60 -0.38
N PRO A 33 -12.02 7.05 -0.73
CA PRO A 33 -13.25 6.32 -0.44
C PRO A 33 -13.19 4.85 -0.86
N ARG A 34 -12.62 4.57 -2.03
CA ARG A 34 -12.42 3.19 -2.51
C ARG A 34 -11.52 2.37 -1.58
N TYR A 35 -10.47 2.97 -1.02
CA TYR A 35 -9.60 2.26 -0.07
C TYR A 35 -10.33 1.98 1.23
N THR A 36 -11.06 2.95 1.77
CA THR A 36 -11.85 2.78 2.99
C THR A 36 -12.87 1.65 2.84
N VAL A 37 -13.61 1.61 1.72
CA VAL A 37 -14.55 0.52 1.41
C VAL A 37 -13.84 -0.84 1.39
N CYS A 38 -12.76 -0.97 0.61
CA CYS A 38 -12.02 -2.22 0.51
C CYS A 38 -11.41 -2.66 1.86
N LYS A 39 -10.96 -1.70 2.66
CA LYS A 39 -10.40 -1.96 3.97
C LYS A 39 -11.46 -2.50 4.93
N GLN A 40 -12.64 -1.88 4.97
CA GLN A 40 -13.75 -2.37 5.80
C GLN A 40 -14.20 -3.77 5.38
N ILE A 41 -14.37 -4.01 4.08
CA ILE A 41 -14.69 -5.37 3.58
C ILE A 41 -13.60 -6.36 4.01
N SER A 42 -12.33 -5.97 3.90
CA SER A 42 -11.21 -6.87 4.17
C SER A 42 -11.20 -7.43 5.59
N TYR A 43 -11.70 -6.69 6.58
CA TYR A 43 -11.79 -7.16 7.96
C TYR A 43 -12.73 -8.37 8.14
N HIS A 44 -13.68 -8.54 7.24
CA HIS A 44 -14.68 -9.61 7.28
C HIS A 44 -14.34 -10.80 6.37
N LEU A 45 -13.32 -10.67 5.49
CA LEU A 45 -12.92 -11.76 4.58
C LEU A 45 -12.42 -12.97 5.38
N GLY A 46 -12.92 -14.15 5.03
CA GLY A 46 -12.68 -15.41 5.75
C GLY A 46 -13.77 -15.74 6.77
N HIS A 47 -14.74 -14.87 6.96
CA HIS A 47 -15.95 -15.05 7.75
C HIS A 47 -17.19 -14.87 6.90
N GLU A 48 -18.37 -15.08 7.48
CA GLU A 48 -19.62 -14.77 6.82
C GLU A 48 -19.74 -13.25 6.55
N LEU A 49 -20.03 -12.90 5.31
CA LEU A 49 -20.11 -11.50 4.87
C LEU A 49 -21.53 -10.96 5.04
N HIS A 50 -21.70 -10.09 6.03
CA HIS A 50 -22.97 -9.44 6.33
C HIS A 50 -23.00 -8.02 5.75
N ARG A 51 -23.55 -7.84 4.53
CA ARG A 51 -23.54 -6.58 3.75
C ARG A 51 -23.98 -5.36 4.55
N GLU A 52 -25.14 -5.45 5.24
CA GLU A 52 -25.66 -4.31 5.99
C GLU A 52 -24.85 -3.95 7.23
N ARG A 53 -24.16 -4.92 7.82
CA ARG A 53 -23.24 -4.67 8.93
C ARG A 53 -21.99 -3.93 8.42
N ILE A 54 -21.36 -4.43 7.37
CA ILE A 54 -20.15 -3.84 6.78
C ILE A 54 -20.46 -2.43 6.26
N TRP A 55 -21.64 -2.23 5.64
CA TRP A 55 -22.05 -0.91 5.19
C TRP A 55 -22.19 0.09 6.35
N ARG A 56 -22.80 -0.32 7.47
CA ARG A 56 -22.88 0.54 8.66
C ARG A 56 -21.49 0.90 9.21
N GLU A 57 -20.54 -0.02 9.19
CA GLU A 57 -19.15 0.24 9.60
C GLU A 57 -18.47 1.25 8.64
N ILE A 58 -18.74 1.16 7.32
CA ILE A 58 -18.27 2.15 6.35
C ILE A 58 -18.86 3.54 6.66
N LEU A 59 -20.17 3.63 6.90
CA LEU A 59 -20.83 4.89 7.23
C LEU A 59 -20.31 5.49 8.55
N ALA A 60 -19.89 4.67 9.52
CA ALA A 60 -19.31 5.15 10.77
C ALA A 60 -17.97 5.88 10.56
N VAL A 61 -17.14 5.43 9.62
CA VAL A 61 -15.84 6.05 9.30
C VAL A 61 -15.92 7.06 8.15
N MET A 62 -16.96 6.98 7.33
CA MET A 62 -17.19 7.85 6.17
C MET A 62 -18.68 8.23 6.08
N PRO A 63 -19.16 9.12 6.98
CA PRO A 63 -20.59 9.50 7.03
C PRO A 63 -21.12 10.14 5.74
N ALA A 64 -20.24 10.73 4.93
CA ALA A 64 -20.59 11.37 3.65
C ALA A 64 -20.49 10.41 2.44
N ALA A 65 -20.55 9.09 2.66
CA ALA A 65 -20.57 8.12 1.58
C ALA A 65 -21.85 8.31 0.73
N ASP A 66 -21.65 8.46 -0.58
CA ASP A 66 -22.70 8.71 -1.56
C ASP A 66 -23.10 7.44 -2.33
N GLY A 67 -23.98 7.61 -3.32
CA GLY A 67 -24.43 6.51 -4.16
C GLY A 67 -23.34 5.83 -4.98
N GLU A 68 -22.28 6.55 -5.38
CA GLU A 68 -21.14 5.97 -6.10
C GLU A 68 -20.32 5.05 -5.18
N VAL A 69 -20.12 5.48 -3.94
CA VAL A 69 -19.44 4.68 -2.92
C VAL A 69 -20.25 3.43 -2.61
N ARG A 70 -21.60 3.54 -2.52
CA ARG A 70 -22.48 2.39 -2.30
C ARG A 70 -22.43 1.41 -3.47
N ALA A 71 -22.52 1.88 -4.70
CA ALA A 71 -22.42 1.03 -5.89
C ALA A 71 -21.07 0.30 -5.96
N PHE A 72 -19.97 0.99 -5.63
CA PHE A 72 -18.65 0.37 -5.54
C PHE A 72 -18.56 -0.69 -4.44
N PHE A 73 -19.16 -0.42 -3.26
CA PHE A 73 -19.25 -1.39 -2.18
C PHE A 73 -20.01 -2.64 -2.61
N ASP A 74 -21.19 -2.49 -3.23
CA ASP A 74 -22.03 -3.61 -3.65
C ASP A 74 -21.30 -4.49 -4.69
N ALA A 75 -20.60 -3.88 -5.65
CA ALA A 75 -19.76 -4.61 -6.62
C ALA A 75 -18.60 -5.38 -5.95
N CYS A 76 -17.92 -4.76 -4.98
CA CYS A 76 -16.87 -5.44 -4.23
C CYS A 76 -17.41 -6.60 -3.40
N MET A 77 -18.58 -6.44 -2.77
CA MET A 77 -19.22 -7.50 -1.99
C MET A 77 -19.57 -8.70 -2.87
N GLU A 78 -20.19 -8.46 -4.02
CA GLU A 78 -20.53 -9.53 -4.99
C GLU A 78 -19.28 -10.31 -5.41
N ALA A 79 -18.19 -9.62 -5.75
CA ALA A 79 -16.93 -10.24 -6.12
C ALA A 79 -16.33 -11.07 -4.96
N CYS A 80 -16.40 -10.55 -3.73
CA CYS A 80 -15.83 -11.21 -2.56
C CYS A 80 -16.64 -12.42 -2.08
N GLU A 81 -17.98 -12.38 -2.20
CA GLU A 81 -18.86 -13.49 -1.86
C GLU A 81 -18.67 -14.71 -2.77
N ALA A 82 -18.29 -14.47 -4.03
CA ALA A 82 -17.99 -15.54 -4.99
C ALA A 82 -16.62 -16.20 -4.78
N ALA A 83 -15.77 -15.65 -3.89
CA ALA A 83 -14.39 -16.10 -3.67
C ALA A 83 -14.22 -16.80 -2.33
N ARG A 84 -13.11 -17.53 -2.19
CA ARG A 84 -12.69 -18.13 -0.90
C ARG A 84 -11.60 -17.29 -0.26
N TRP A 85 -11.76 -17.01 1.03
CA TRP A 85 -10.84 -16.22 1.81
C TRP A 85 -10.41 -16.95 3.06
N THR A 86 -9.22 -16.65 3.56
CA THR A 86 -8.71 -17.14 4.84
C THR A 86 -8.97 -16.08 5.90
N ALA A 87 -9.50 -16.48 7.05
CA ALA A 87 -9.67 -15.60 8.20
C ALA A 87 -8.32 -15.18 8.76
N ALA A 88 -8.16 -13.90 9.04
CA ALA A 88 -6.97 -13.38 9.71
C ALA A 88 -7.05 -13.62 11.21
N VAL A 89 -5.88 -13.80 11.84
CA VAL A 89 -5.74 -13.87 13.30
C VAL A 89 -5.71 -12.45 13.89
N GLU A 90 -4.99 -11.55 13.20
CA GLU A 90 -4.88 -10.15 13.58
C GLU A 90 -5.00 -9.27 12.35
N THR A 91 -5.53 -8.05 12.55
CA THR A 91 -5.65 -7.02 11.52
C THR A 91 -4.95 -5.74 11.96
N ASP A 92 -4.50 -4.94 10.98
CA ASP A 92 -3.81 -3.66 11.22
C ASP A 92 -2.59 -3.75 12.13
N VAL A 93 -1.77 -4.74 11.89
CA VAL A 93 -0.62 -5.04 12.74
C VAL A 93 0.56 -4.13 12.41
N PRO A 94 1.03 -3.29 13.35
CA PRO A 94 2.23 -2.50 13.15
C PRO A 94 3.46 -3.40 13.14
N VAL A 95 4.29 -3.24 12.12
CA VAL A 95 5.52 -4.03 11.92
C VAL A 95 6.67 -3.12 11.52
N ALA A 96 7.88 -3.50 11.91
CA ALA A 96 9.09 -2.76 11.58
C ALA A 96 10.26 -3.72 11.27
N SER A 97 11.22 -3.22 10.52
CA SER A 97 12.54 -3.83 10.39
C SER A 97 13.58 -2.78 10.82
N GLU A 98 14.17 -2.99 11.97
CA GLU A 98 15.24 -2.13 12.49
C GLU A 98 16.46 -2.18 11.57
N ARG A 99 16.81 -3.37 11.09
CA ARG A 99 17.91 -3.61 10.17
C ARG A 99 17.79 -2.79 8.88
N LEU A 100 16.59 -2.66 8.33
CA LEU A 100 16.33 -1.89 7.11
C LEU A 100 15.95 -0.42 7.41
N GLY A 101 15.54 -0.12 8.64
CA GLY A 101 15.05 1.18 9.07
C GLY A 101 13.72 1.52 8.38
N ILE A 102 12.82 0.56 8.30
CA ILE A 102 11.47 0.72 7.70
C ILE A 102 10.39 0.23 8.67
N HIS A 103 9.20 0.78 8.52
CA HIS A 103 8.02 0.40 9.31
C HIS A 103 6.74 0.52 8.49
N GLY A 104 5.67 -0.07 8.97
CA GLY A 104 4.33 0.10 8.42
C GLY A 104 3.29 -0.69 9.20
N VAL A 105 2.09 -0.74 8.64
CA VAL A 105 0.98 -1.53 9.15
C VAL A 105 0.64 -2.58 8.10
N VAL A 106 0.63 -3.84 8.47
CA VAL A 106 0.19 -4.95 7.64
C VAL A 106 -1.30 -5.13 7.84
N ASP A 107 -2.05 -5.32 6.76
CA ASP A 107 -3.50 -5.40 6.84
C ASP A 107 -3.99 -6.63 7.59
N LYS A 108 -3.29 -7.77 7.43
CA LYS A 108 -3.65 -9.04 8.07
C LYS A 108 -2.43 -9.89 8.38
N ILE A 109 -2.51 -10.61 9.49
CA ILE A 109 -1.58 -11.69 9.88
C ILE A 109 -2.36 -13.00 9.97
N PHE A 110 -1.72 -14.10 9.56
CA PHE A 110 -2.25 -15.46 9.61
C PHE A 110 -1.32 -16.39 10.40
N ASP A 111 -1.86 -17.47 10.96
CA ASP A 111 -1.07 -18.46 11.71
C ASP A 111 -0.10 -19.27 10.84
N GLY A 112 -0.45 -19.47 9.56
CA GLY A 112 0.31 -20.29 8.62
C GLY A 112 1.08 -19.48 7.57
N GLU A 113 1.41 -20.15 6.48
CA GLU A 113 1.88 -19.54 5.23
C GLU A 113 0.70 -19.45 4.24
N PRO A 114 0.54 -18.30 3.60
CA PRO A 114 1.30 -17.04 3.75
C PRO A 114 1.06 -16.38 5.12
N ALA A 115 2.13 -15.80 5.69
CA ALA A 115 2.09 -15.23 7.03
C ALA A 115 1.26 -13.94 7.12
N PHE A 116 1.08 -13.22 6.01
CA PHE A 116 0.39 -11.91 5.99
C PHE A 116 -0.27 -11.60 4.65
N ALA A 117 -1.19 -10.64 4.66
CA ALA A 117 -1.78 -10.06 3.46
C ALA A 117 -1.76 -8.53 3.49
N ILE A 118 -1.78 -7.95 2.27
CA ILE A 118 -2.06 -6.54 2.04
C ILE A 118 -3.34 -6.38 1.22
N THR A 119 -4.18 -5.42 1.60
CA THR A 119 -5.43 -5.09 0.93
C THR A 119 -5.22 -4.05 -0.16
N ARG A 120 -5.83 -4.25 -1.32
CA ARG A 120 -5.77 -3.34 -2.47
C ARG A 120 -7.16 -2.93 -2.92
N SER A 121 -7.32 -1.63 -3.19
CA SER A 121 -8.53 -1.02 -3.73
C SER A 121 -8.50 -0.84 -5.25
N THR A 122 -7.48 -1.39 -5.90
CA THR A 122 -7.33 -1.41 -7.37
C THR A 122 -7.76 -2.76 -7.91
N ASP A 123 -8.22 -2.78 -9.15
CA ASP A 123 -8.51 -4.02 -9.85
C ASP A 123 -7.23 -4.88 -9.97
N PRO A 124 -7.36 -6.21 -9.95
CA PRO A 124 -6.21 -7.10 -10.12
C PRO A 124 -5.62 -6.96 -11.52
N PRO A 125 -4.29 -7.11 -11.69
CA PRO A 125 -3.71 -7.23 -13.02
C PRO A 125 -4.21 -8.51 -13.69
N LYS A 126 -4.11 -8.62 -15.03
CA LYS A 126 -4.51 -9.84 -15.79
C LYS A 126 -3.83 -11.10 -15.24
N ALA A 127 -2.57 -11.00 -14.85
CA ALA A 127 -1.81 -12.10 -14.25
C ALA A 127 -0.83 -11.56 -13.18
N GLY A 128 -0.53 -12.40 -12.17
CA GLY A 128 0.40 -12.08 -11.09
C GLY A 128 -0.05 -10.89 -10.23
N VAL A 129 0.90 -10.10 -9.75
CA VAL A 129 0.68 -8.89 -8.93
C VAL A 129 1.43 -7.71 -9.52
N TYR A 130 0.97 -6.48 -9.26
CA TYR A 130 1.66 -5.27 -9.72
C TYR A 130 3.07 -5.14 -9.14
N ASN A 131 3.99 -4.54 -9.89
CA ASN A 131 5.37 -4.33 -9.43
C ASN A 131 5.45 -3.54 -8.11
N ALA A 132 4.57 -2.55 -7.93
CA ALA A 132 4.50 -1.79 -6.68
C ALA A 132 4.05 -2.67 -5.49
N ASP A 133 3.14 -3.62 -5.72
CA ASP A 133 2.70 -4.57 -4.69
C ASP A 133 3.78 -5.62 -4.39
N ARG A 134 4.50 -6.11 -5.42
CA ARG A 134 5.68 -6.98 -5.21
C ARG A 134 6.73 -6.33 -4.31
N LEU A 135 7.02 -5.05 -4.56
CA LEU A 135 7.96 -4.29 -3.73
C LEU A 135 7.42 -4.10 -2.31
N ARG A 136 6.12 -3.80 -2.17
CA ARG A 136 5.47 -3.67 -0.86
C ARG A 136 5.53 -4.98 -0.08
N ILE A 137 5.21 -6.12 -0.71
CA ILE A 137 5.34 -7.45 -0.11
C ILE A 137 6.79 -7.73 0.30
N ALA A 138 7.78 -7.38 -0.53
CA ALA A 138 9.20 -7.57 -0.18
C ALA A 138 9.62 -6.74 1.06
N CYS A 139 9.12 -5.52 1.20
CA CYS A 139 9.35 -4.69 2.39
C CYS A 139 8.65 -5.27 3.62
N TYR A 140 7.38 -5.61 3.51
CA TYR A 140 6.61 -6.16 4.63
C TYR A 140 7.09 -7.54 5.06
N ALA A 141 7.51 -8.42 4.12
CA ALA A 141 8.11 -9.71 4.48
C ALA A 141 9.34 -9.55 5.39
N ALA A 142 10.16 -8.51 5.16
CA ALA A 142 11.28 -8.22 6.06
C ALA A 142 10.80 -7.73 7.43
N CYS A 143 9.79 -6.87 7.49
CA CYS A 143 9.23 -6.38 8.75
C CYS A 143 8.54 -7.49 9.55
N VAL A 144 7.69 -8.28 8.90
CA VAL A 144 6.94 -9.39 9.54
C VAL A 144 7.89 -10.46 10.04
N ARG A 145 8.95 -10.78 9.27
CA ARG A 145 10.00 -11.71 9.71
C ARG A 145 10.64 -11.26 11.02
N GLU A 146 11.03 -10.00 11.14
CA GLU A 146 11.62 -9.46 12.37
C GLU A 146 10.60 -9.42 13.51
N ALA A 147 9.35 -9.02 13.25
CA ALA A 147 8.30 -8.93 14.26
C ALA A 147 7.87 -10.30 14.80
N LEU A 148 7.75 -11.31 13.94
CA LEU A 148 7.31 -12.66 14.32
C LEU A 148 8.47 -13.59 14.72
N GLY A 149 9.73 -13.21 14.47
CA GLY A 149 10.90 -14.04 14.75
C GLY A 149 10.95 -15.35 13.94
N ARG A 150 10.27 -15.42 12.79
CA ARG A 150 10.21 -16.60 11.91
C ARG A 150 10.45 -16.24 10.46
N GLU A 151 10.85 -17.24 9.65
CA GLU A 151 10.97 -17.03 8.20
C GLU A 151 9.59 -16.74 7.59
N VAL A 152 9.57 -15.79 6.66
CA VAL A 152 8.38 -15.37 5.91
C VAL A 152 8.75 -15.34 4.43
N GLU A 153 8.20 -16.27 3.67
CA GLU A 153 8.52 -16.41 2.26
C GLU A 153 7.46 -15.82 1.35
N VAL A 154 6.18 -15.90 1.76
CA VAL A 154 5.03 -15.54 0.94
C VAL A 154 4.17 -14.52 1.67
N GLY A 155 3.70 -13.50 0.95
CA GLY A 155 2.61 -12.65 1.37
C GLY A 155 1.46 -12.72 0.37
N TRP A 156 0.25 -12.43 0.79
CA TRP A 156 -0.90 -12.30 -0.10
C TRP A 156 -1.18 -10.86 -0.48
N VAL A 157 -1.69 -10.67 -1.70
CA VAL A 157 -2.27 -9.42 -2.17
C VAL A 157 -3.76 -9.65 -2.43
N GLU A 158 -4.59 -9.07 -1.59
CA GLU A 158 -6.05 -9.13 -1.67
C GLU A 158 -6.57 -7.96 -2.52
N TYR A 159 -6.94 -8.23 -3.76
CA TYR A 159 -7.58 -7.28 -4.67
C TYR A 159 -9.10 -7.36 -4.46
N VAL A 160 -9.59 -6.59 -3.50
CA VAL A 160 -11.00 -6.62 -3.06
C VAL A 160 -11.98 -6.33 -4.21
N PRO A 161 -11.74 -5.32 -5.10
CA PRO A 161 -12.68 -5.06 -6.20
C PRO A 161 -12.87 -6.23 -7.16
N GLY A 162 -11.85 -7.05 -7.32
CA GLY A 162 -11.92 -8.24 -8.18
C GLY A 162 -12.25 -9.54 -7.46
N GLY A 163 -12.44 -9.51 -6.13
CA GLY A 163 -12.65 -10.74 -5.34
C GLY A 163 -11.50 -11.74 -5.45
N ILE A 164 -10.26 -11.27 -5.62
CA ILE A 164 -9.11 -12.12 -5.92
C ILE A 164 -8.01 -11.95 -4.89
N CYS A 165 -7.53 -13.07 -4.35
CA CYS A 165 -6.34 -13.14 -3.54
C CYS A 165 -5.20 -13.78 -4.35
N ARG A 166 -4.02 -13.17 -4.38
CA ARG A 166 -2.85 -13.67 -5.11
C ARG A 166 -1.62 -13.81 -4.23
N PRO A 167 -0.99 -14.98 -4.20
CA PRO A 167 0.29 -15.16 -3.52
C PRO A 167 1.40 -14.38 -4.22
N CYS A 168 2.30 -13.83 -3.43
CA CYS A 168 3.48 -13.12 -3.89
C CYS A 168 4.71 -13.54 -3.08
N THR A 169 5.61 -14.30 -3.71
CA THR A 169 6.92 -14.65 -3.16
C THR A 169 7.94 -13.64 -3.66
N PRO A 170 8.56 -12.82 -2.77
CA PRO A 170 9.59 -11.86 -3.15
C PRO A 170 10.81 -12.54 -3.76
N GLN A 171 11.04 -12.30 -5.04
CA GLN A 171 12.21 -12.78 -5.75
C GLN A 171 13.47 -11.95 -5.39
N PRO A 172 14.69 -12.45 -5.65
CA PRO A 172 15.93 -11.69 -5.41
C PRO A 172 15.92 -10.30 -6.07
N ARG A 173 15.29 -10.16 -7.25
CA ARG A 173 15.11 -8.87 -7.93
C ARG A 173 14.23 -7.90 -7.14
N ASP A 174 13.15 -8.41 -6.50
CA ASP A 174 12.23 -7.59 -5.73
C ASP A 174 12.90 -7.08 -4.44
N ARG A 175 13.68 -7.94 -3.78
CA ARG A 175 14.49 -7.58 -2.61
C ARG A 175 15.53 -6.52 -2.95
N ARG A 176 16.23 -6.66 -4.11
CA ARG A 176 17.18 -5.62 -4.58
C ARG A 176 16.47 -4.30 -4.91
N ALA A 177 15.29 -4.37 -5.54
CA ALA A 177 14.47 -3.18 -5.83
C ALA A 177 14.03 -2.49 -4.52
N ALA A 178 13.61 -3.24 -3.50
CA ALA A 178 13.25 -2.72 -2.19
C ALA A 178 14.44 -2.01 -1.52
N LEU A 179 15.62 -2.63 -1.47
CA LEU A 179 16.83 -2.01 -0.91
C LEU A 179 17.22 -0.73 -1.64
N LYS A 180 17.15 -0.73 -2.98
CA LYS A 180 17.40 0.47 -3.79
C LYS A 180 16.39 1.58 -3.49
N ALA A 181 15.11 1.24 -3.38
CA ALA A 181 14.04 2.20 -3.07
C ALA A 181 14.19 2.77 -1.65
N ILE A 182 14.53 1.94 -0.66
CA ILE A 182 14.81 2.37 0.71
C ILE A 182 15.98 3.36 0.72
N GLY A 183 17.09 3.04 0.03
CA GLY A 183 18.25 3.93 -0.06
C GLY A 183 17.91 5.26 -0.74
N ALA A 184 17.10 5.24 -1.80
CA ALA A 184 16.63 6.45 -2.47
C ALA A 184 15.69 7.28 -1.57
N ALA A 185 14.75 6.63 -0.87
CA ALA A 185 13.86 7.30 0.07
C ALA A 185 14.62 7.96 1.22
N LYS A 186 15.67 7.30 1.75
CA LYS A 186 16.55 7.88 2.77
C LYS A 186 17.22 9.16 2.30
N LYS A 187 17.69 9.20 1.05
CA LYS A 187 18.31 10.42 0.46
C LYS A 187 17.30 11.55 0.32
N VAL A 188 16.08 11.24 -0.14
CA VAL A 188 15.01 12.25 -0.26
C VAL A 188 14.63 12.81 1.11
N LEU A 189 14.50 11.95 2.13
CA LEU A 189 14.23 12.38 3.52
C LEU A 189 15.37 13.22 4.13
N ALA A 190 16.61 13.00 3.67
CA ALA A 190 17.77 13.81 4.04
C ALA A 190 17.88 15.13 3.24
N GLY A 191 16.85 15.50 2.46
CA GLY A 191 16.78 16.76 1.73
C GLY A 191 17.28 16.71 0.29
N SER A 192 17.70 15.55 -0.23
CA SER A 192 18.09 15.44 -1.63
C SER A 192 16.90 15.65 -2.56
N VAL A 193 17.04 16.54 -3.53
CA VAL A 193 16.04 16.76 -4.58
C VAL A 193 16.26 15.77 -5.72
N PRO A 194 15.35 14.81 -5.94
CA PRO A 194 15.55 13.80 -6.97
C PRO A 194 15.15 14.31 -8.38
N ASN A 195 15.80 13.78 -9.41
CA ASN A 195 15.36 13.99 -10.79
C ASN A 195 14.04 13.27 -11.06
N ARG A 196 13.25 13.82 -12.02
CA ARG A 196 12.04 13.17 -12.52
C ARG A 196 12.42 11.95 -13.37
N PRO A 197 11.91 10.75 -13.06
CA PRO A 197 12.12 9.58 -13.90
C PRO A 197 11.41 9.76 -15.26
N LEU A 198 12.04 9.29 -16.35
CA LEU A 198 11.46 9.37 -17.70
C LEU A 198 10.12 8.63 -17.84
N LYS A 199 9.94 7.53 -17.10
CA LYS A 199 8.74 6.67 -17.14
C LYS A 199 7.83 6.84 -15.90
N ALA A 200 7.87 8.01 -15.26
CA ALA A 200 6.98 8.27 -14.13
C ALA A 200 5.52 8.41 -14.61
N PRO A 201 4.53 7.90 -13.85
CA PRO A 201 3.09 8.04 -14.17
C PRO A 201 2.62 9.47 -13.85
N CYS A 202 3.02 10.44 -14.67
CA CYS A 202 2.75 11.85 -14.42
C CYS A 202 1.28 12.23 -14.65
N GLU A 203 0.57 11.52 -15.54
CA GLU A 203 -0.84 11.79 -15.88
C GLU A 203 -1.78 11.65 -14.66
N SER A 204 -1.48 10.69 -13.79
CA SER A 204 -2.26 10.47 -12.54
C SER A 204 -1.58 11.04 -11.29
N CYS A 205 -0.54 11.87 -11.46
CA CYS A 205 0.21 12.40 -10.33
C CYS A 205 -0.42 13.68 -9.78
N PRO A 206 -0.76 13.76 -8.48
CA PRO A 206 -1.34 14.96 -7.88
C PRO A 206 -0.38 16.16 -7.88
N HIS A 207 0.91 15.94 -8.14
CA HIS A 207 1.94 16.98 -8.19
C HIS A 207 2.40 17.31 -9.63
N SER A 208 1.68 16.84 -10.68
CA SER A 208 2.12 16.96 -12.06
C SER A 208 2.43 18.41 -12.46
N GLU A 209 1.53 19.36 -12.19
CA GLU A 209 1.70 20.77 -12.50
C GLU A 209 2.93 21.35 -11.81
N ARG A 210 3.01 21.19 -10.47
CA ARG A 210 4.12 21.70 -9.67
C ARG A 210 5.46 21.06 -10.04
N CYS A 211 5.44 19.80 -10.48
CA CYS A 211 6.62 19.08 -10.91
C CYS A 211 7.12 19.55 -12.28
N LEU A 212 6.22 19.98 -13.18
CA LEU A 212 6.55 20.45 -14.53
C LEU A 212 7.07 21.89 -14.53
N THR A 213 6.57 22.76 -13.64
CA THR A 213 7.03 24.16 -13.52
C THR A 213 8.44 24.31 -12.96
N GLY A 214 9.06 23.22 -12.54
CA GLY A 214 10.45 23.16 -12.09
C GLY A 214 10.61 23.46 -10.60
N ILE A 215 11.38 22.62 -9.92
CA ILE A 215 12.00 22.99 -8.65
C ILE A 215 13.18 23.88 -9.04
N ARG A 216 13.07 25.19 -8.87
CA ARG A 216 14.25 26.07 -8.87
C ARG A 216 14.91 25.91 -7.51
N PRO A 217 16.15 25.45 -7.42
CA PRO A 217 16.89 25.49 -6.17
C PRO A 217 16.98 26.98 -5.72
N LEU A 218 17.00 27.19 -4.40
CA LEU A 218 17.12 28.56 -3.85
C LEU A 218 18.36 29.32 -4.41
N SER A 219 19.40 28.58 -4.79
CA SER A 219 20.60 29.10 -5.45
C SER A 219 20.33 29.80 -6.78
N ASP A 220 19.20 29.51 -7.46
CA ASP A 220 18.83 30.16 -8.72
C ASP A 220 17.95 31.40 -8.52
N LEU A 221 17.66 31.76 -7.24
CA LEU A 221 16.86 32.92 -6.86
C LEU A 221 17.70 34.01 -6.18
N LEU A 222 18.98 33.75 -5.97
CA LEU A 222 19.99 34.68 -5.47
C LEU A 222 21.02 35.00 -6.53
#